data_7502b256cb04c59c2bd5efed17acd9f2
#
_entry.id   7502b256cb04c59c2bd5efed17acd9f2
#
_cell.length_a   1.000
_cell.length_b   1.000
_cell.length_c   1.000
_cell.angle_alpha   90.00
_cell.angle_beta   90.00
_cell.angle_gamma   90.00
#
_symmetry.space_group_name_H-M   'P 1'
#
loop_
_entity.id
_entity.type
_entity.pdbx_description
1 polymer ?
#
loop_
_entity_poly.entity_id
_entity_poly.type
_entity_poly.pdbx_seq_one_letter_code
_entity_poly.pdbx_strand_id
1 'polypeptide(L)'
;MNDYRNFIKGKHKAHTDVGFSCPASVLPAGMKDWQADVTAWALRKGRAALFEDCGLGKTLQQLAWSDAVHRHTGGEVLILAPLAVAPQTVAEGAKFGIPATLAREAKDIRPGVNVANYERLHLFDPARFVGVVLDESSILKAFMGKTKRALVDAFRRTPYRL
;
A
#
# COMPACT_ATOMS: atom_id res chain seq x y z
N MET A 1 -32.61 -23.76 11.62
CA MET A 1 -31.27 -23.68 12.22
C MET A 1 -30.11 -23.87 11.20
N ASN A 2 -30.31 -24.52 10.06
CA ASN A 2 -29.32 -24.72 9.01
C ASN A 2 -29.00 -23.43 8.17
N ASP A 3 -29.97 -22.55 8.05
CA ASP A 3 -29.88 -21.36 7.16
C ASP A 3 -28.86 -20.32 7.68
N TYR A 4 -28.82 -20.09 9.01
CA TYR A 4 -27.85 -19.18 9.62
C TYR A 4 -26.42 -19.71 9.55
N ARG A 5 -26.21 -21.03 9.72
CA ARG A 5 -24.88 -21.65 9.56
C ARG A 5 -24.37 -21.58 8.12
N ASN A 6 -25.25 -21.75 7.15
CA ASN A 6 -24.91 -21.62 5.73
C ASN A 6 -24.63 -20.16 5.35
N PHE A 7 -25.36 -19.21 5.90
CA PHE A 7 -25.10 -17.77 5.76
C PHE A 7 -23.74 -17.38 6.35
N ILE A 8 -23.37 -17.87 7.54
CA ILE A 8 -22.07 -17.63 8.16
C ILE A 8 -20.93 -18.28 7.34
N LYS A 9 -21.11 -19.54 6.88
CA LYS A 9 -20.13 -20.20 5.99
C LYS A 9 -19.91 -19.44 4.69
N GLY A 10 -20.95 -18.84 4.11
CA GLY A 10 -20.85 -18.00 2.92
C GLY A 10 -20.11 -16.67 3.16
N LYS A 11 -20.08 -16.16 4.40
CA LYS A 11 -19.30 -14.97 4.78
C LYS A 11 -17.81 -15.26 5.04
N HIS A 12 -17.47 -16.47 5.43
CA HIS A 12 -16.08 -16.92 5.52
C HIS A 12 -15.53 -17.27 4.13
N LYS A 13 -15.49 -16.30 3.22
CA LYS A 13 -14.58 -16.40 2.09
C LYS A 13 -13.17 -16.38 2.69
N ALA A 14 -12.55 -17.55 2.80
CA ALA A 14 -11.14 -17.66 3.10
C ALA A 14 -10.39 -16.80 2.07
N HIS A 15 -9.88 -15.66 2.52
CA HIS A 15 -9.11 -14.77 1.66
C HIS A 15 -7.78 -15.50 1.41
N THR A 16 -7.63 -16.06 0.22
CA THR A 16 -6.40 -16.75 -0.18
C THR A 16 -5.25 -15.75 -0.11
N ASP A 17 -4.19 -16.13 0.60
CA ASP A 17 -2.95 -15.36 0.62
C ASP A 17 -2.38 -15.35 -0.81
N VAL A 18 -2.25 -14.17 -1.39
CA VAL A 18 -1.77 -13.97 -2.78
C VAL A 18 -0.41 -13.26 -2.80
N GLY A 19 0.12 -12.97 -1.63
CA GLY A 19 1.41 -12.32 -1.46
C GLY A 19 2.56 -13.32 -1.31
N PHE A 20 3.60 -12.91 -0.60
CA PHE A 20 4.80 -13.70 -0.36
C PHE A 20 5.22 -13.65 1.11
N SER A 21 5.95 -14.66 1.55
CA SER A 21 6.52 -14.71 2.89
C SER A 21 7.73 -13.77 2.98
N CYS A 22 7.68 -12.86 3.95
CA CYS A 22 8.77 -11.96 4.28
C CYS A 22 8.97 -12.02 5.79
N PRO A 23 10.11 -12.56 6.28
CA PRO A 23 10.39 -12.56 7.72
C PRO A 23 10.48 -11.13 8.26
N ALA A 24 9.92 -10.89 9.43
CA ALA A 24 9.99 -9.56 10.09
C ALA A 24 11.43 -9.07 10.26
N SER A 25 12.38 -9.99 10.45
CA SER A 25 13.80 -9.70 10.61
C SER A 25 14.50 -9.07 9.39
N VAL A 26 13.91 -9.14 8.19
CA VAL A 26 14.46 -8.51 6.98
C VAL A 26 13.82 -7.15 6.66
N LEU A 27 12.89 -6.73 7.49
CA LEU A 27 12.30 -5.40 7.44
C LEU A 27 13.22 -4.38 8.15
N PRO A 28 13.04 -3.06 7.94
CA PRO A 28 13.92 -2.04 8.51
C PRO A 28 14.05 -2.16 10.05
N ALA A 29 15.28 -2.12 10.56
CA ALA A 29 15.58 -2.25 11.99
C ALA A 29 14.98 -1.12 12.86
N GLY A 30 14.54 -0.01 12.27
CA GLY A 30 13.86 1.07 12.98
C GLY A 30 12.38 0.80 13.28
N MET A 31 11.82 -0.30 12.81
CA MET A 31 10.45 -0.72 13.11
C MET A 31 10.37 -1.34 14.51
N LYS A 32 9.26 -1.08 15.20
CA LYS A 32 8.91 -1.85 16.40
C LYS A 32 8.49 -3.27 15.99
N ASP A 33 8.69 -4.25 16.87
CA ASP A 33 8.40 -5.66 16.57
C ASP A 33 6.99 -5.87 16.02
N TRP A 34 5.97 -5.27 16.65
CA TRP A 34 4.59 -5.38 16.20
C TRP A 34 4.35 -4.74 14.82
N GLN A 35 5.06 -3.65 14.47
CA GLN A 35 4.98 -3.03 13.14
C GLN A 35 5.56 -3.96 12.08
N ALA A 36 6.69 -4.59 12.40
CA ALA A 36 7.31 -5.57 11.51
C ALA A 36 6.41 -6.80 11.30
N ASP A 37 5.80 -7.31 12.37
CA ASP A 37 4.85 -8.44 12.29
C ASP A 37 3.63 -8.12 11.44
N VAL A 38 3.01 -6.95 11.64
CA VAL A 38 1.85 -6.50 10.85
C VAL A 38 2.23 -6.30 9.39
N THR A 39 3.41 -5.72 9.11
CA THR A 39 3.91 -5.53 7.75
C THR A 39 4.18 -6.88 7.07
N ALA A 40 4.82 -7.81 7.76
CA ALA A 40 5.05 -9.18 7.26
C ALA A 40 3.74 -9.92 6.98
N TRP A 41 2.74 -9.74 7.86
CA TRP A 41 1.39 -10.27 7.63
C TRP A 41 0.75 -9.66 6.37
N ALA A 42 0.83 -8.35 6.18
CA ALA A 42 0.27 -7.66 5.02
C ALA A 42 0.96 -8.09 3.71
N LEU A 43 2.27 -8.32 3.74
CA LEU A 43 3.04 -8.86 2.60
C LEU A 43 2.56 -10.27 2.23
N ARG A 44 2.36 -11.15 3.22
CA ARG A 44 1.83 -12.50 2.99
C ARG A 44 0.43 -12.48 2.40
N LYS A 45 -0.43 -11.57 2.89
CA LYS A 45 -1.76 -11.36 2.32
C LYS A 45 -1.71 -10.85 0.87
N GLY A 46 -0.72 -10.05 0.52
CA GLY A 46 -0.58 -9.39 -0.77
C GLY A 46 -1.62 -8.28 -1.00
N ARG A 47 -2.79 -8.41 -0.40
CA ARG A 47 -3.88 -7.42 -0.40
C ARG A 47 -4.40 -7.30 1.02
N ALA A 48 -4.11 -6.17 1.65
CA ALA A 48 -4.44 -5.92 3.04
C ALA A 48 -4.93 -4.48 3.26
N ALA A 49 -5.51 -4.23 4.41
CA ALA A 49 -5.79 -2.88 4.89
C ALA A 49 -5.36 -2.79 6.36
N LEU A 50 -4.61 -1.74 6.69
CA LEU A 50 -4.16 -1.45 8.04
C LEU A 50 -5.00 -0.32 8.60
N PHE A 51 -5.80 -0.62 9.62
CA PHE A 51 -6.63 0.35 10.33
C PHE A 51 -5.97 0.67 11.66
N GLU A 52 -5.07 1.63 11.63
CA GLU A 52 -4.26 2.04 12.77
C GLU A 52 -4.52 3.51 13.11
N ASP A 53 -4.45 3.84 14.40
CA ASP A 53 -4.58 5.21 14.87
C ASP A 53 -3.40 6.10 14.45
N CYS A 54 -3.58 7.42 14.60
CA CYS A 54 -2.52 8.39 14.35
C CYS A 54 -1.32 8.14 15.27
N GLY A 55 -0.11 8.37 14.76
CA GLY A 55 1.12 8.24 15.56
C GLY A 55 1.67 6.82 15.67
N LEU A 56 1.01 5.80 15.12
CA LEU A 56 1.48 4.40 15.16
C LEU A 56 2.56 4.07 14.11
N GLY A 57 3.01 5.06 13.32
CA GLY A 57 4.12 4.88 12.37
C GLY A 57 3.72 4.18 11.08
N LYS A 58 2.47 4.38 10.62
CA LYS A 58 1.97 3.85 9.35
C LYS A 58 2.88 4.13 8.16
N THR A 59 3.46 5.32 8.10
CA THR A 59 4.35 5.72 6.99
C THR A 59 5.53 4.77 6.85
N LEU A 60 6.17 4.39 7.96
CA LEU A 60 7.28 3.43 7.92
C LEU A 60 6.82 2.04 7.49
N GLN A 61 5.65 1.58 7.93
CA GLN A 61 5.09 0.30 7.50
C GLN A 61 4.76 0.30 6.02
N GLN A 62 4.17 1.37 5.50
CA GLN A 62 3.87 1.55 4.07
C GLN A 62 5.14 1.54 3.21
N LEU A 63 6.17 2.27 3.65
CA LEU A 63 7.47 2.31 2.98
C LEU A 63 8.14 0.93 2.99
N ALA A 64 8.20 0.27 4.15
CA ALA A 64 8.79 -1.05 4.30
C ALA A 64 8.06 -2.11 3.46
N TRP A 65 6.72 -2.07 3.45
CA TRP A 65 5.91 -2.93 2.61
C TRP A 65 6.20 -2.69 1.12
N SER A 66 6.24 -1.43 0.71
CA SER A 66 6.49 -1.05 -0.69
C SER A 66 7.88 -1.47 -1.17
N ASP A 67 8.90 -1.27 -0.36
CA ASP A 67 10.27 -1.69 -0.65
C ASP A 67 10.39 -3.21 -0.72
N ALA A 68 9.74 -3.95 0.18
CA ALA A 68 9.72 -5.40 0.14
C ALA A 68 9.02 -5.93 -1.11
N VAL A 69 7.91 -5.32 -1.53
CA VAL A 69 7.22 -5.67 -2.80
C VAL A 69 8.12 -5.38 -3.98
N HIS A 70 8.78 -4.21 -4.02
CA HIS A 70 9.75 -3.90 -5.07
C HIS A 70 10.88 -4.93 -5.14
N ARG A 71 11.53 -5.22 -4.01
CA ARG A 71 12.63 -6.20 -3.96
C ARG A 71 12.21 -7.60 -4.39
N HIS A 72 10.97 -7.99 -4.08
CA HIS A 72 10.45 -9.31 -4.43
C HIS A 72 10.11 -9.44 -5.92
N THR A 73 9.56 -8.36 -6.51
CA THR A 73 9.00 -8.41 -7.88
C THR A 73 9.88 -7.76 -8.95
N GLY A 74 10.79 -6.87 -8.56
CA GLY A 74 11.53 -5.99 -9.46
C GLY A 74 10.71 -4.85 -10.06
N GLY A 75 9.41 -4.77 -9.76
CA GLY A 75 8.51 -3.76 -10.32
C GLY A 75 8.37 -2.50 -9.47
N GLU A 76 7.80 -1.44 -10.05
CA GLU A 76 7.58 -0.17 -9.35
C GLU A 76 6.35 -0.27 -8.42
N VAL A 77 6.44 0.41 -7.27
CA VAL A 77 5.35 0.55 -6.31
C VAL A 77 4.98 2.02 -6.18
N LEU A 78 3.69 2.31 -6.13
CA LEU A 78 3.14 3.65 -5.97
C LEU A 78 2.48 3.81 -4.61
N ILE A 79 2.92 4.81 -3.84
CA ILE A 79 2.22 5.27 -2.63
C ILE A 79 1.43 6.52 -3.01
N LEU A 80 0.12 6.47 -2.88
CA LEU A 80 -0.76 7.64 -3.01
C LEU A 80 -1.03 8.23 -1.64
N ALA A 81 -0.63 9.49 -1.47
CA ALA A 81 -0.76 10.21 -0.21
C ALA A 81 -1.42 11.59 -0.42
N PRO A 82 -1.94 12.24 0.63
CA PRO A 82 -2.36 13.64 0.56
C PRO A 82 -1.20 14.54 0.13
N LEU A 83 -1.52 15.64 -0.56
CA LEU A 83 -0.52 16.56 -1.14
C LEU A 83 0.54 17.01 -0.11
N ALA A 84 0.11 17.35 1.10
CA ALA A 84 1.01 17.80 2.16
C ALA A 84 1.86 16.68 2.76
N VAL A 85 1.43 15.42 2.64
CA VAL A 85 2.09 14.26 3.25
C VAL A 85 3.12 13.63 2.31
N ALA A 86 2.92 13.69 1.01
CA ALA A 86 3.78 13.03 0.04
C ALA A 86 5.29 13.41 0.17
N PRO A 87 5.69 14.69 0.32
CA PRO A 87 7.10 15.04 0.55
C PRO A 87 7.65 14.51 1.88
N GLN A 88 6.81 14.49 2.92
CA GLN A 88 7.18 13.97 4.23
C GLN A 88 7.43 12.46 4.18
N THR A 89 6.61 11.72 3.45
CA THR A 89 6.79 10.27 3.23
C THR A 89 8.14 9.97 2.58
N VAL A 90 8.54 10.75 1.56
CA VAL A 90 9.86 10.61 0.92
C VAL A 90 11.00 10.89 1.91
N ALA A 91 10.89 11.97 2.68
CA ALA A 91 11.89 12.33 3.68
C ALA A 91 12.02 11.27 4.79
N GLU A 92 10.90 10.68 5.20
CA GLU A 92 10.88 9.59 6.17
C GLU A 92 11.53 8.32 5.61
N GLY A 93 11.27 7.97 4.35
CA GLY A 93 11.95 6.87 3.68
C GLY A 93 13.47 6.97 3.73
N ALA A 94 14.01 8.17 3.47
CA ALA A 94 15.45 8.41 3.53
C ALA A 94 16.04 8.15 4.94
N LYS A 95 15.31 8.46 6.02
CA LYS A 95 15.76 8.21 7.41
C LYS A 95 15.92 6.71 7.72
N PHE A 96 15.08 5.88 7.10
CA PHE A 96 15.07 4.42 7.32
C PHE A 96 15.78 3.64 6.22
N GLY A 97 16.53 4.32 5.34
CA GLY A 97 17.26 3.68 4.25
C GLY A 97 16.38 3.09 3.15
N ILE A 98 15.15 3.57 3.04
CA ILE A 98 14.21 3.19 1.98
C ILE A 98 14.10 4.38 1.00
N PRO A 99 14.85 4.38 -0.11
CA PRO A 99 14.76 5.45 -1.08
C PRO A 99 13.38 5.48 -1.73
N ALA A 100 12.75 6.65 -1.70
CA ALA A 100 11.47 6.88 -2.35
C ALA A 100 11.53 8.12 -3.23
N THR A 101 10.87 8.08 -4.38
CA THR A 101 10.87 9.19 -5.35
C THR A 101 9.55 9.94 -5.29
N LEU A 102 9.59 11.26 -5.11
CA LEU A 102 8.40 12.10 -5.27
C LEU A 102 8.08 12.25 -6.75
N ALA A 103 7.00 11.60 -7.21
CA ALA A 103 6.57 11.65 -8.59
C ALA A 103 5.45 12.69 -8.78
N ARG A 104 5.68 13.65 -9.65
CA ARG A 104 4.70 14.68 -10.04
C ARG A 104 4.05 14.39 -11.38
N GLU A 105 4.73 13.63 -12.23
CA GLU A 105 4.29 13.20 -13.56
C GLU A 105 4.95 11.87 -13.97
N ALA A 106 4.48 11.27 -15.05
CA ALA A 106 4.92 9.93 -15.48
C ALA A 106 6.44 9.80 -15.70
N LYS A 107 7.11 10.87 -16.15
CA LYS A 107 8.57 10.88 -16.35
C LYS A 107 9.40 10.84 -15.05
N ASP A 108 8.78 11.17 -13.92
CA ASP A 108 9.45 11.18 -12.61
C ASP A 108 9.54 9.78 -12.00
N ILE A 109 8.74 8.82 -12.50
CA ILE A 109 8.75 7.45 -11.98
C ILE A 109 10.12 6.80 -12.14
N ARG A 110 10.63 6.26 -11.05
CA ARG A 110 11.91 5.54 -10.97
C ARG A 110 11.67 4.10 -10.50
N PRO A 111 12.60 3.19 -10.77
CA PRO A 111 12.57 1.87 -10.15
C PRO A 111 12.49 2.00 -8.62
N GLY A 112 11.65 1.20 -7.99
CA GLY A 112 11.45 1.21 -6.54
C GLY A 112 10.16 1.86 -6.10
N VAL A 113 10.23 2.56 -4.97
CA VAL A 113 9.09 3.20 -4.32
C VAL A 113 8.89 4.62 -4.87
N ASN A 114 7.70 4.89 -5.36
CA ASN A 114 7.30 6.20 -5.86
C ASN A 114 6.14 6.73 -5.02
N VAL A 115 6.17 8.01 -4.71
CA VAL A 115 5.13 8.67 -3.91
C VAL A 115 4.49 9.78 -4.74
N ALA A 116 3.18 9.78 -4.83
CA ALA A 116 2.43 10.82 -5.53
C ALA A 116 1.19 11.23 -4.74
N ASN A 117 0.63 12.40 -5.05
CA ASN A 117 -0.66 12.78 -4.47
C ASN A 117 -1.83 12.25 -5.30
N TYR A 118 -2.98 12.09 -4.65
CA TYR A 118 -4.18 11.54 -5.26
C TYR A 118 -4.66 12.31 -6.50
N GLU A 119 -4.53 13.63 -6.48
CA GLU A 119 -4.97 14.51 -7.57
C GLU A 119 -4.20 14.30 -8.86
N ARG A 120 -2.98 13.75 -8.75
CA ARG A 120 -2.09 13.47 -9.90
C ARG A 120 -2.22 12.07 -10.47
N LEU A 121 -3.08 11.22 -9.89
CA LEU A 121 -3.25 9.84 -10.34
C LEU A 121 -3.51 9.74 -11.86
N HIS A 122 -4.26 10.67 -12.41
CA HIS A 122 -4.59 10.71 -13.85
C HIS A 122 -3.37 10.90 -14.77
N LEU A 123 -2.20 11.28 -14.23
CA LEU A 123 -0.96 11.46 -14.96
C LEU A 123 -0.11 10.18 -15.06
N PHE A 124 -0.55 9.10 -14.39
CA PHE A 124 0.19 7.84 -14.34
C PHE A 124 -0.60 6.73 -15.00
N ASP A 125 0.11 5.80 -15.66
CA ASP A 125 -0.48 4.54 -16.10
C ASP A 125 -0.49 3.55 -14.92
N PRO A 126 -1.67 3.17 -14.39
CA PRO A 126 -1.75 2.22 -13.28
C PRO A 126 -1.17 0.84 -13.60
N ALA A 127 -1.14 0.43 -14.87
CA ALA A 127 -0.61 -0.87 -15.29
C ALA A 127 0.92 -0.98 -15.09
N ARG A 128 1.59 0.15 -14.93
CA ARG A 128 3.02 0.19 -14.66
C ARG A 128 3.38 -0.35 -13.27
N PHE A 129 2.45 -0.24 -12.31
CA PHE A 129 2.75 -0.54 -10.91
C PHE A 129 2.33 -1.96 -10.52
N VAL A 130 3.27 -2.69 -9.92
CA VAL A 130 3.02 -4.02 -9.34
C VAL A 130 2.40 -3.92 -7.94
N GLY A 131 2.57 -2.80 -7.26
CA GLY A 131 2.01 -2.53 -5.94
C GLY A 131 1.48 -1.10 -5.82
N VAL A 132 0.41 -0.95 -5.04
CA VAL A 132 -0.14 0.36 -4.68
C VAL A 132 -0.47 0.41 -3.20
N VAL A 133 -0.15 1.54 -2.58
CA VAL A 133 -0.52 1.90 -1.21
C VAL A 133 -1.42 3.12 -1.24
N LEU A 134 -2.51 3.08 -0.48
CA LEU A 134 -3.45 4.20 -0.33
C LEU A 134 -3.32 4.75 1.09
N ASP A 135 -2.46 5.75 1.27
CA ASP A 135 -2.32 6.43 2.56
C ASP A 135 -3.53 7.33 2.83
N GLU A 136 -4.01 7.33 4.07
CA GLU A 136 -5.19 8.08 4.50
C GLU A 136 -6.42 7.83 3.59
N SER A 137 -6.72 6.57 3.32
CA SER A 137 -7.83 6.17 2.43
C SER A 137 -9.21 6.70 2.89
N SER A 138 -9.32 7.23 4.12
CA SER A 138 -10.51 7.95 4.60
C SER A 138 -10.83 9.20 3.76
N ILE A 139 -9.83 9.83 3.17
CA ILE A 139 -9.97 10.93 2.20
C ILE A 139 -10.87 10.54 1.02
N LEU A 140 -10.88 9.25 0.65
CA LEU A 140 -11.74 8.74 -0.43
C LEU A 140 -13.23 8.81 -0.09
N LYS A 141 -13.59 9.00 1.18
CA LYS A 141 -14.96 9.27 1.60
C LYS A 141 -15.42 10.68 1.18
N ALA A 142 -14.50 11.64 1.15
CA ALA A 142 -14.76 13.01 0.71
C ALA A 142 -14.81 13.16 -0.81
N PHE A 143 -14.14 12.27 -1.55
CA PHE A 143 -14.25 12.25 -3.01
C PHE A 143 -15.61 11.66 -3.42
N MET A 144 -16.43 12.43 -4.13
CA MET A 144 -17.68 11.99 -4.73
C MET A 144 -17.46 10.65 -5.44
N GLY A 145 -18.42 9.73 -5.36
CA GLY A 145 -18.32 8.33 -5.77
C GLY A 145 -17.63 8.00 -7.11
N LYS A 146 -17.48 8.98 -8.01
CA LYS A 146 -16.77 8.85 -9.29
C LYS A 146 -15.26 8.65 -9.10
N THR A 147 -14.61 9.43 -8.23
CA THR A 147 -13.15 9.33 -8.00
C THR A 147 -12.79 8.03 -7.29
N LYS A 148 -13.62 7.60 -6.33
CA LYS A 148 -13.43 6.30 -5.67
C LYS A 148 -13.53 5.14 -6.66
N ARG A 149 -14.52 5.16 -7.57
CA ARG A 149 -14.66 4.14 -8.62
C ARG A 149 -13.46 4.15 -9.54
N ALA A 150 -13.05 5.31 -10.05
CA ALA A 150 -11.89 5.45 -10.92
C ALA A 150 -10.62 4.85 -10.29
N LEU A 151 -10.38 5.10 -9.00
CA LEU A 151 -9.23 4.57 -8.27
C LEU A 151 -9.30 3.04 -8.11
N VAL A 152 -10.47 2.51 -7.74
CA VAL A 152 -10.67 1.06 -7.63
C VAL A 152 -10.49 0.37 -8.98
N ASP A 153 -11.03 0.95 -10.05
CA ASP A 153 -10.92 0.40 -11.39
C ASP A 153 -9.47 0.48 -11.91
N ALA A 154 -8.77 1.58 -11.65
CA ALA A 154 -7.38 1.79 -12.03
C ALA A 154 -6.46 0.69 -11.48
N PHE A 155 -6.60 0.37 -10.18
CA PHE A 155 -5.73 -0.62 -9.51
C PHE A 155 -6.38 -2.00 -9.32
N ARG A 156 -7.51 -2.26 -9.97
CA ARG A 156 -8.21 -3.54 -9.83
C ARG A 156 -7.33 -4.74 -10.18
N ARG A 157 -6.42 -4.58 -11.14
CA ARG A 157 -5.51 -5.62 -11.61
C ARG A 157 -4.15 -5.62 -10.92
N THR A 158 -3.81 -4.57 -10.16
CA THR A 158 -2.54 -4.49 -9.44
C THR A 158 -2.43 -5.63 -8.44
N PRO A 159 -1.38 -6.44 -8.48
CA PRO A 159 -1.26 -7.64 -7.65
C PRO A 159 -1.23 -7.32 -6.16
N TYR A 160 -0.39 -6.35 -5.75
CA TYR A 160 -0.15 -6.00 -4.36
C TYR A 160 -0.84 -4.68 -4.01
N ARG A 161 -1.63 -4.68 -2.91
CA ARG A 161 -2.41 -3.50 -2.48
C ARG A 161 -2.44 -3.38 -0.97
N LEU A 162 -2.14 -2.18 -0.45
CA LEU A 162 -2.18 -1.85 0.97
C LEU A 162 -3.00 -0.56 1.20
#